data_27c142d36db1fa5dd1c646e8e485e304
#
_entry.id   27c142d36db1fa5dd1c646e8e485e304
#
_cell.length_a   1.000
_cell.length_b   1.000
_cell.length_c   1.000
_cell.angle_alpha   90.00
_cell.angle_beta   90.00
_cell.angle_gamma   90.00
#
_symmetry.space_group_name_H-M   'P 1'
#
loop_
_entity.id
_entity.type
_entity.pdbx_description
1 polymer ?
#
loop_
_entity_poly.entity_id
_entity_poly.type
_entity_poly.pdbx_seq_one_letter_code
_entity_poly.pdbx_strand_id
1 'polypeptide(L)'
;MKKLVSLLLALMLVLNCAGALAAYNDHTDYVDWPIVKDGEKVTVTVATKRSEQYGKDPEEQWFWVWSETCSGIDFEVEQILSSSVEERKSLMFASGDLPDLLFSINLNTSELVRYGMSDGMLLDLTPYITPEIMPNLCKWNEAFPDGLAYCTTPDGKIYTLPGFSDIYLLSDGPNVMEINTDWLAEAGLDMPKTLDEFTAMLYKFKELHPDCYPLGSGAKNGEANNENDPRNFLLNAFGYLWPDIQDYANPIGTKPAVREDKAVIPAYDDTFAEFLKLMNQYYTDGLMSPDFFTIDQTTAFAQLAEDAVGAYAGLAYLALPDKEDFTKWVDITPLTSQWNDTVQAGSSNKFRYGYVSLNANVDESKIVPILKYLDAFYTDLIGMYLWCGPAANSADTLGMIGGYMVTDENAYVWLDADGNKMNSQAFMEGDAGNMSHGFGNRSHPLQNTDAFEAGVTNRPEMRSYYYNKDNILPYNYDPNFGSGAHLLNLRNNIEPYRTASFPMIVYYDEETTLAIDELHTILDPYIESEVAKFITGARSIDEFPKFQEELRSMGIDELLGYYTEAYENYLAAQK
;
A
#
# COMPACT_ATOMS: atom_id res chain seq x y z
N MET A 1 21.03 7.14 -43.80
CA MET A 1 19.58 7.07 -43.80
C MET A 1 19.02 6.66 -42.44
N LYS A 2 19.44 5.55 -41.81
CA LYS A 2 18.90 5.14 -40.50
C LYS A 2 19.08 6.17 -39.39
N LYS A 3 20.29 6.82 -39.29
CA LYS A 3 20.53 7.87 -38.28
C LYS A 3 19.72 9.16 -38.51
N LEU A 4 19.38 9.47 -39.78
CA LEU A 4 18.55 10.64 -40.11
C LEU A 4 17.09 10.39 -39.80
N VAL A 5 16.64 9.15 -39.94
CA VAL A 5 15.27 8.72 -39.59
C VAL A 5 15.09 8.67 -38.07
N SER A 6 16.10 8.18 -37.32
CA SER A 6 16.08 8.21 -35.84
C SER A 6 16.09 9.65 -35.30
N LEU A 7 16.85 10.55 -35.91
CA LEU A 7 16.88 11.97 -35.51
C LEU A 7 15.57 12.69 -35.83
N LEU A 8 14.94 12.36 -36.95
CA LEU A 8 13.62 12.88 -37.31
C LEU A 8 12.49 12.32 -36.44
N LEU A 9 12.58 11.04 -36.06
CA LEU A 9 11.64 10.45 -35.11
C LEU A 9 11.81 11.05 -33.69
N ALA A 10 13.04 11.23 -33.23
CA ALA A 10 13.31 11.89 -31.96
C ALA A 10 12.83 13.35 -31.97
N LEU A 11 13.01 14.07 -33.08
CA LEU A 11 12.54 15.45 -33.21
C LEU A 11 11.01 15.55 -33.30
N MET A 12 10.34 14.58 -33.93
CA MET A 12 8.88 14.51 -33.93
C MET A 12 8.31 14.11 -32.55
N LEU A 13 8.99 13.24 -31.81
CA LEU A 13 8.64 12.90 -30.45
C LEU A 13 8.74 14.10 -29.51
N VAL A 14 9.85 14.84 -29.55
CA VAL A 14 10.04 16.05 -28.74
C VAL A 14 9.01 17.13 -29.09
N LEU A 15 8.66 17.30 -30.38
CA LEU A 15 7.63 18.26 -30.80
C LEU A 15 6.21 17.82 -30.38
N ASN A 16 5.94 16.52 -30.34
CA ASN A 16 4.65 16.01 -29.86
C ASN A 16 4.54 16.10 -28.33
N CYS A 17 5.62 15.80 -27.60
CA CYS A 17 5.63 15.96 -26.14
C CYS A 17 5.51 17.44 -25.74
N ALA A 18 6.21 18.36 -26.42
CA ALA A 18 6.07 19.79 -26.16
C ALA A 18 4.65 20.31 -26.45
N GLY A 19 3.98 19.76 -27.47
CA GLY A 19 2.59 20.07 -27.78
C GLY A 19 1.61 19.47 -26.76
N ALA A 20 1.86 18.27 -26.29
CA ALA A 20 1.06 17.61 -25.25
C ALA A 20 1.23 18.31 -23.89
N LEU A 21 2.47 18.64 -23.52
CA LEU A 21 2.76 19.42 -22.32
C LEU A 21 2.17 20.84 -22.37
N ALA A 22 2.21 21.51 -23.54
CA ALA A 22 1.61 22.83 -23.68
C ALA A 22 0.07 22.78 -23.56
N ALA A 23 -0.58 21.77 -24.14
CA ALA A 23 -2.02 21.55 -23.96
C ALA A 23 -2.36 21.15 -22.52
N TYR A 24 -1.41 20.54 -21.82
CA TYR A 24 -1.53 20.09 -20.46
C TYR A 24 -1.31 21.20 -19.42
N ASN A 25 -0.34 22.08 -19.67
CA ASN A 25 -0.08 23.27 -18.84
C ASN A 25 -1.26 24.25 -18.80
N ASP A 26 -2.22 24.14 -19.77
CA ASP A 26 -3.47 24.87 -19.70
C ASP A 26 -4.46 24.35 -18.63
N HIS A 27 -4.16 23.18 -18.01
CA HIS A 27 -5.07 22.50 -17.07
C HIS A 27 -4.48 22.22 -15.68
N THR A 28 -3.15 22.30 -15.52
CA THR A 28 -2.47 22.19 -14.24
C THR A 28 -1.38 23.22 -14.15
N ASP A 29 -1.49 24.12 -13.23
CA ASP A 29 -0.61 25.28 -13.13
C ASP A 29 0.88 24.98 -12.80
N TYR A 30 1.37 23.70 -12.82
CA TYR A 30 2.63 23.39 -12.13
C TYR A 30 3.54 22.29 -12.67
N VAL A 31 3.42 21.86 -13.89
CA VAL A 31 4.50 21.04 -14.47
C VAL A 31 5.37 21.93 -15.36
N ASP A 32 6.41 22.52 -14.78
CA ASP A 32 7.38 23.35 -15.50
C ASP A 32 8.44 22.44 -16.17
N TRP A 33 7.99 21.63 -17.11
CA TRP A 33 8.85 20.78 -17.92
C TRP A 33 9.06 21.39 -19.33
N PRO A 34 10.20 21.17 -19.98
CA PRO A 34 11.34 20.38 -19.50
C PRO A 34 12.14 21.10 -18.39
N ILE A 35 12.57 20.32 -17.40
CA ILE A 35 13.39 20.79 -16.27
C ILE A 35 14.79 21.13 -16.78
N VAL A 36 15.33 20.25 -17.64
CA VAL A 36 16.66 20.40 -18.26
C VAL A 36 16.45 20.98 -19.66
N LYS A 37 17.08 22.12 -19.93
CA LYS A 37 16.95 22.85 -21.21
C LYS A 37 17.81 22.24 -22.30
N ASP A 38 17.44 22.48 -23.54
CA ASP A 38 18.21 22.05 -24.71
C ASP A 38 19.70 22.43 -24.61
N GLY A 39 20.57 21.42 -24.71
CA GLY A 39 22.02 21.56 -24.65
C GLY A 39 22.62 21.37 -23.25
N GLU A 40 21.84 21.27 -22.22
CA GLU A 40 22.26 20.84 -20.89
C GLU A 40 22.06 19.33 -20.75
N LYS A 41 22.88 18.68 -19.93
CA LYS A 41 22.75 17.25 -19.63
C LYS A 41 22.77 17.05 -18.12
N VAL A 42 21.71 16.43 -17.59
CA VAL A 42 21.64 15.97 -16.22
C VAL A 42 21.34 14.47 -16.26
N THR A 43 22.28 13.66 -15.80
CA THR A 43 22.12 12.22 -15.68
C THR A 43 21.90 11.88 -14.20
N VAL A 44 20.84 11.14 -13.89
CA VAL A 44 20.45 10.74 -12.53
C VAL A 44 20.47 9.22 -12.45
N THR A 45 21.27 8.68 -11.53
CA THR A 45 21.24 7.26 -11.21
C THR A 45 20.11 6.96 -10.26
N VAL A 46 19.32 5.90 -10.52
CA VAL A 46 18.12 5.55 -9.77
C VAL A 46 18.15 4.08 -9.39
N ALA A 47 17.88 3.77 -8.14
CA ALA A 47 17.48 2.42 -7.74
C ALA A 47 15.97 2.36 -7.52
N THR A 48 15.34 1.34 -8.10
CA THR A 48 13.89 1.14 -7.98
C THR A 48 13.52 -0.33 -7.89
N LYS A 49 12.37 -0.60 -7.27
CA LYS A 49 11.80 -1.95 -7.17
C LYS A 49 11.04 -2.31 -8.45
N ARG A 50 11.08 -3.59 -8.84
CA ARG A 50 10.24 -4.14 -9.91
C ARG A 50 9.63 -5.48 -9.51
N SER A 51 8.50 -5.82 -10.12
CA SER A 51 7.87 -7.14 -9.99
C SER A 51 8.71 -8.21 -10.71
N GLU A 52 8.66 -9.45 -10.19
CA GLU A 52 9.23 -10.63 -10.83
C GLU A 52 8.49 -11.05 -12.10
N GLN A 53 7.20 -10.74 -12.16
CA GLN A 53 6.30 -11.27 -13.19
C GLN A 53 6.30 -10.43 -14.47
N TYR A 54 6.46 -9.11 -14.34
CA TYR A 54 6.17 -8.16 -15.43
C TYR A 54 7.35 -7.27 -15.82
N GLY A 55 8.54 -7.52 -15.29
CA GLY A 55 9.69 -6.65 -15.50
C GLY A 55 10.19 -6.61 -16.95
N LYS A 56 10.25 -5.42 -17.53
CA LYS A 56 11.00 -5.10 -18.76
C LYS A 56 12.21 -4.25 -18.39
N ASP A 57 13.16 -4.14 -19.32
CA ASP A 57 14.28 -3.21 -19.14
C ASP A 57 13.77 -1.75 -19.20
N PRO A 58 14.37 -0.80 -18.47
CA PRO A 58 13.89 0.59 -18.40
C PRO A 58 13.70 1.25 -19.76
N GLU A 59 14.55 0.94 -20.75
CA GLU A 59 14.46 1.49 -22.09
C GLU A 59 13.23 0.96 -22.87
N GLU A 60 12.61 -0.11 -22.41
CA GLU A 60 11.38 -0.70 -22.99
C GLU A 60 10.14 -0.29 -22.22
N GLN A 61 10.29 0.37 -21.08
CA GLN A 61 9.18 0.81 -20.23
C GLN A 61 8.78 2.23 -20.57
N TRP A 62 7.51 2.41 -20.83
CA TRP A 62 6.94 3.72 -21.18
C TRP A 62 7.28 4.81 -20.15
N PHE A 63 7.16 4.52 -18.87
CA PHE A 63 7.33 5.53 -17.81
C PHE A 63 8.71 6.19 -17.82
N TRP A 64 9.78 5.41 -17.97
CA TRP A 64 11.13 5.95 -17.99
C TRP A 64 11.41 6.75 -19.26
N VAL A 65 11.02 6.19 -20.43
CA VAL A 65 11.20 6.89 -21.73
C VAL A 65 10.37 8.17 -21.77
N TRP A 66 9.15 8.15 -21.25
CA TRP A 66 8.30 9.32 -21.15
C TRP A 66 8.88 10.37 -20.19
N SER A 67 9.35 9.94 -19.01
CA SER A 67 9.99 10.80 -18.01
C SER A 67 11.20 11.53 -18.58
N GLU A 68 12.12 10.83 -19.27
CA GLU A 68 13.28 11.40 -19.93
C GLU A 68 12.89 12.39 -21.02
N THR A 69 11.97 11.97 -21.89
CA THR A 69 11.52 12.78 -23.02
C THR A 69 10.89 14.10 -22.56
N CYS A 70 10.14 14.07 -21.49
CA CYS A 70 9.37 15.23 -21.03
C CYS A 70 10.17 16.11 -20.05
N SER A 71 10.94 15.52 -19.14
CA SER A 71 11.71 16.27 -18.16
C SER A 71 13.06 16.78 -18.70
N GLY A 72 13.63 16.10 -19.70
CA GLY A 72 14.99 16.33 -20.20
C GLY A 72 16.08 15.75 -19.28
N ILE A 73 15.72 15.02 -18.23
CA ILE A 73 16.64 14.30 -17.37
C ILE A 73 16.91 12.93 -17.99
N ASP A 74 18.17 12.51 -18.01
CA ASP A 74 18.64 11.20 -18.48
C ASP A 74 18.74 10.27 -17.24
N PHE A 75 17.99 9.17 -17.20
CA PHE A 75 17.94 8.28 -16.04
C PHE A 75 18.71 6.99 -16.29
N GLU A 76 19.66 6.69 -15.42
CA GLU A 76 20.33 5.39 -15.35
C GLU A 76 19.67 4.56 -14.25
N VAL A 77 18.78 3.63 -14.63
CA VAL A 77 17.88 2.93 -13.71
C VAL A 77 18.37 1.54 -13.39
N GLU A 78 18.64 1.26 -12.11
CA GLU A 78 18.80 -0.09 -11.57
C GLU A 78 17.46 -0.59 -11.07
N GLN A 79 16.92 -1.64 -11.69
CA GLN A 79 15.71 -2.31 -11.24
C GLN A 79 16.05 -3.49 -10.33
N ILE A 80 15.54 -3.48 -9.12
CA ILE A 80 15.73 -4.51 -8.10
C ILE A 80 14.46 -5.35 -7.99
N LEU A 81 14.58 -6.67 -8.08
CA LEU A 81 13.45 -7.56 -7.88
C LEU A 81 12.84 -7.39 -6.48
N SER A 82 11.52 -7.41 -6.39
CA SER A 82 10.79 -7.23 -5.11
C SER A 82 11.29 -8.19 -4.03
N SER A 83 11.55 -9.46 -4.39
CA SER A 83 12.08 -10.47 -3.47
C SER A 83 13.51 -10.19 -2.98
N SER A 84 14.27 -9.32 -3.65
CA SER A 84 15.67 -9.02 -3.35
C SER A 84 15.89 -7.60 -2.81
N VAL A 85 14.83 -6.80 -2.67
CA VAL A 85 14.95 -5.39 -2.28
C VAL A 85 15.65 -5.23 -0.94
N GLU A 86 15.26 -5.99 0.08
CA GLU A 86 15.84 -5.87 1.43
C GLU A 86 17.33 -6.22 1.46
N GLU A 87 17.74 -7.28 0.75
CA GLU A 87 19.14 -7.66 0.64
C GLU A 87 19.93 -6.58 -0.12
N ARG A 88 19.43 -6.13 -1.27
CA ARG A 88 20.11 -5.13 -2.09
C ARG A 88 20.21 -3.78 -1.38
N LYS A 89 19.15 -3.35 -0.73
CA LYS A 89 19.11 -2.16 0.14
C LYS A 89 20.21 -2.22 1.21
N SER A 90 20.26 -3.31 1.96
CA SER A 90 21.29 -3.52 2.99
C SER A 90 22.71 -3.46 2.43
N LEU A 91 22.94 -4.03 1.24
CA LEU A 91 24.25 -4.00 0.58
C LEU A 91 24.64 -2.58 0.12
N MET A 92 23.69 -1.82 -0.46
CA MET A 92 23.92 -0.43 -0.89
C MET A 92 24.33 0.46 0.29
N PHE A 93 23.59 0.39 1.40
CA PHE A 93 23.92 1.17 2.58
C PHE A 93 25.21 0.70 3.27
N ALA A 94 25.46 -0.60 3.36
CA ALA A 94 26.70 -1.13 3.95
C ALA A 94 27.95 -0.77 3.14
N SER A 95 27.85 -0.71 1.81
CA SER A 95 28.98 -0.32 0.94
C SER A 95 29.16 1.19 0.81
N GLY A 96 28.11 1.97 1.08
CA GLY A 96 28.04 3.40 0.80
C GLY A 96 27.92 3.75 -0.70
N ASP A 97 27.69 2.75 -1.55
CA ASP A 97 27.48 2.92 -3.00
C ASP A 97 26.00 3.10 -3.29
N LEU A 98 25.51 4.29 -3.04
CA LEU A 98 24.12 4.67 -3.25
C LEU A 98 23.95 5.40 -4.58
N PRO A 99 22.85 5.14 -5.33
CA PRO A 99 22.47 5.96 -6.47
C PRO A 99 22.09 7.38 -6.03
N ASP A 100 21.94 8.30 -6.96
CA ASP A 100 21.49 9.67 -6.68
C ASP A 100 20.09 9.67 -6.04
N LEU A 101 19.21 8.79 -6.52
CA LEU A 101 17.81 8.69 -6.15
C LEU A 101 17.43 7.25 -5.78
N LEU A 102 16.94 7.07 -4.56
CA LEU A 102 16.24 5.88 -4.12
C LEU A 102 14.74 6.11 -4.37
N PHE A 103 14.17 5.36 -5.31
CA PHE A 103 12.79 5.53 -5.73
C PHE A 103 12.03 4.21 -5.51
N SER A 104 11.02 4.22 -4.64
CA SER A 104 10.25 3.02 -4.28
C SER A 104 11.07 1.92 -3.57
N ILE A 105 12.11 2.29 -2.83
CA ILE A 105 12.96 1.35 -2.07
C ILE A 105 12.45 1.14 -0.64
N ASN A 106 11.45 1.84 -0.21
CA ASN A 106 10.79 1.70 1.08
C ASN A 106 11.76 1.66 2.27
N LEU A 107 12.15 2.83 2.76
CA LEU A 107 12.90 2.96 4.01
C LEU A 107 11.92 3.03 5.19
N ASN A 108 12.09 2.16 6.18
CA ASN A 108 11.30 2.23 7.41
C ASN A 108 11.83 3.32 8.37
N THR A 109 11.12 3.56 9.48
CA THR A 109 11.49 4.60 10.45
C THR A 109 12.88 4.39 11.05
N SER A 110 13.23 3.15 11.33
CA SER A 110 14.53 2.71 11.84
C SER A 110 15.66 3.05 10.85
N GLU A 111 15.44 2.73 9.57
CA GLU A 111 16.39 3.02 8.50
C GLU A 111 16.54 4.53 8.24
N LEU A 112 15.45 5.30 8.34
CA LEU A 112 15.51 6.77 8.22
C LEU A 112 16.30 7.40 9.37
N VAL A 113 16.13 6.92 10.60
CA VAL A 113 16.92 7.36 11.76
C VAL A 113 18.38 6.98 11.56
N ARG A 114 18.66 5.73 11.22
CA ARG A 114 20.03 5.23 11.05
C ARG A 114 20.73 5.91 9.88
N TYR A 115 20.20 5.75 8.67
CA TYR A 115 20.89 6.19 7.44
C TYR A 115 20.78 7.70 7.19
N GLY A 116 19.68 8.32 7.63
CA GLY A 116 19.50 9.77 7.51
C GLY A 116 20.13 10.52 8.66
N MET A 117 19.66 10.29 9.88
CA MET A 117 20.07 11.10 11.04
C MET A 117 21.46 10.72 11.55
N SER A 118 21.77 9.43 11.71
CA SER A 118 23.03 8.98 12.36
C SER A 118 24.19 8.86 11.38
N ASP A 119 24.02 8.12 10.30
CA ASP A 119 25.09 7.83 9.32
C ASP A 119 25.27 8.97 8.30
N GLY A 120 24.28 9.86 8.15
CA GLY A 120 24.32 10.99 7.21
C GLY A 120 24.42 10.56 5.74
N MET A 121 23.87 9.41 5.39
CA MET A 121 23.91 8.86 4.03
C MET A 121 22.76 9.37 3.15
N LEU A 122 21.71 9.90 3.75
CA LEU A 122 20.57 10.50 3.06
C LEU A 122 20.62 12.02 3.13
N LEU A 123 20.23 12.67 2.04
CA LEU A 123 20.16 14.12 1.95
C LEU A 123 19.05 14.68 2.84
N ASP A 124 19.38 15.70 3.65
CA ASP A 124 18.38 16.51 4.33
C ASP A 124 17.59 17.34 3.31
N LEU A 125 16.33 16.98 3.11
CA LEU A 125 15.44 17.64 2.15
C LEU A 125 14.77 18.90 2.69
N THR A 126 14.83 19.12 4.01
CA THR A 126 14.16 20.26 4.70
C THR A 126 14.43 21.62 4.04
N PRO A 127 15.69 21.97 3.66
CA PRO A 127 15.98 23.26 3.05
C PRO A 127 15.42 23.44 1.64
N TYR A 128 15.02 22.34 0.98
CA TYR A 128 14.56 22.34 -0.41
C TYR A 128 13.04 22.29 -0.55
N ILE A 129 12.32 21.98 0.52
CA ILE A 129 10.85 21.95 0.52
C ILE A 129 10.34 23.40 0.63
N THR A 130 10.38 24.09 -0.49
CA THR A 130 9.98 25.49 -0.61
C THR A 130 9.04 25.68 -1.81
N PRO A 131 8.20 26.73 -1.81
CA PRO A 131 7.32 27.02 -2.95
C PRO A 131 8.05 27.25 -4.29
N GLU A 132 9.34 27.59 -4.26
CA GLU A 132 10.17 27.79 -5.47
C GLU A 132 10.68 26.49 -6.07
N ILE A 133 10.92 25.46 -5.24
CA ILE A 133 11.49 24.17 -5.68
C ILE A 133 10.40 23.11 -5.76
N MET A 134 9.53 23.03 -4.74
CA MET A 134 8.47 22.01 -4.61
C MET A 134 7.10 22.63 -4.34
N PRO A 135 6.57 23.46 -5.28
CA PRO A 135 5.30 24.17 -5.08
C PRO A 135 4.11 23.24 -4.87
N ASN A 136 4.08 22.09 -5.54
CA ASN A 136 2.97 21.14 -5.43
C ASN A 136 2.97 20.43 -4.08
N LEU A 137 4.13 19.98 -3.61
CA LEU A 137 4.26 19.41 -2.26
C LEU A 137 3.89 20.43 -1.17
N CYS A 138 4.34 21.68 -1.31
CA CYS A 138 3.98 22.75 -0.37
C CYS A 138 2.46 22.96 -0.30
N LYS A 139 1.78 23.00 -1.45
CA LYS A 139 0.33 23.11 -1.54
C LYS A 139 -0.40 21.93 -0.87
N TRP A 140 0.15 20.71 -1.03
CA TRP A 140 -0.33 19.53 -0.33
C TRP A 140 -0.19 19.64 1.19
N ASN A 141 0.98 20.10 1.64
CA ASN A 141 1.25 20.26 3.06
C ASN A 141 0.37 21.35 3.70
N GLU A 142 -0.07 22.35 2.94
CA GLU A 142 -1.08 23.32 3.42
C GLU A 142 -2.43 22.64 3.68
N ALA A 143 -2.82 21.71 2.83
CA ALA A 143 -4.08 20.97 2.97
C ALA A 143 -4.00 19.84 4.00
N PHE A 144 -2.84 19.21 4.13
CA PHE A 144 -2.57 18.07 5.00
C PHE A 144 -1.24 18.26 5.75
N PRO A 145 -1.20 19.11 6.78
CA PRO A 145 0.05 19.49 7.46
C PRO A 145 0.76 18.32 8.16
N ASP A 146 0.03 17.25 8.46
CA ASP A 146 0.60 16.06 9.08
C ASP A 146 1.53 15.27 8.13
N GLY A 147 1.40 15.42 6.81
CA GLY A 147 2.17 14.65 5.85
C GLY A 147 3.68 14.81 5.98
N LEU A 148 4.17 16.05 6.08
CA LEU A 148 5.60 16.30 6.34
C LEU A 148 5.99 15.95 7.78
N ALA A 149 5.08 16.11 8.74
CA ALA A 149 5.33 15.72 10.13
C ALA A 149 5.66 14.23 10.25
N TYR A 150 4.96 13.37 9.49
CA TYR A 150 5.25 11.93 9.43
C TYR A 150 6.61 11.57 8.82
N CYS A 151 7.19 12.46 8.02
CA CYS A 151 8.52 12.28 7.43
C CYS A 151 9.64 12.95 8.23
N THR A 152 9.29 13.66 9.31
CA THR A 152 10.25 14.41 10.12
C THR A 152 10.84 13.52 11.21
N THR A 153 12.13 13.29 11.13
CA THR A 153 12.89 12.50 12.10
C THR A 153 13.14 13.30 13.41
N PRO A 154 13.59 12.65 14.51
CA PRO A 154 13.80 13.29 15.80
C PRO A 154 14.77 14.49 15.81
N ASP A 155 15.68 14.57 14.84
CA ASP A 155 16.58 15.74 14.66
C ASP A 155 15.91 16.93 13.96
N GLY A 156 14.63 16.81 13.64
CA GLY A 156 13.84 17.86 12.99
C GLY A 156 14.05 17.96 11.47
N LYS A 157 14.68 16.97 10.85
CA LYS A 157 14.95 16.94 9.42
C LYS A 157 14.06 15.96 8.68
N ILE A 158 14.02 16.10 7.35
CA ILE A 158 13.26 15.27 6.44
C ILE A 158 14.23 14.59 5.48
N TYR A 159 14.26 13.25 5.51
CA TYR A 159 15.14 12.43 4.67
C TYR A 159 14.38 11.64 3.59
N THR A 160 13.07 11.71 3.59
CA THR A 160 12.19 11.08 2.62
C THR A 160 11.01 11.98 2.29
N LEU A 161 10.51 11.92 1.06
CA LEU A 161 9.30 12.65 0.69
C LEU A 161 8.05 11.85 1.05
N PRO A 162 6.97 12.52 1.52
CA PRO A 162 5.71 11.87 1.83
C PRO A 162 4.97 11.43 0.57
N GLY A 163 4.33 10.27 0.62
CA GLY A 163 3.24 9.92 -0.28
C GLY A 163 1.92 10.32 0.36
N PHE A 164 0.98 10.80 -0.44
CA PHE A 164 -0.37 11.12 0.02
C PHE A 164 -1.36 10.18 -0.67
N SER A 165 -2.36 9.72 0.07
CA SER A 165 -3.50 9.02 -0.49
C SER A 165 -4.76 9.59 0.10
N ASP A 166 -5.60 10.13 -0.74
CA ASP A 166 -6.94 10.54 -0.36
C ASP A 166 -7.98 9.44 -0.57
N ILE A 167 -7.58 8.39 -1.30
CA ILE A 167 -8.30 7.11 -1.32
C ILE A 167 -7.89 6.28 -0.08
N TYR A 168 -7.78 6.92 1.07
CA TYR A 168 -7.44 6.24 2.32
C TYR A 168 -8.46 5.17 2.73
N LEU A 169 -9.67 5.26 2.20
CA LEU A 169 -10.72 4.24 2.34
C LEU A 169 -10.39 2.95 1.57
N LEU A 170 -9.57 3.09 0.52
CA LEU A 170 -8.94 2.00 -0.21
C LEU A 170 -7.68 1.53 0.48
N SER A 171 -7.48 1.82 1.76
CA SER A 171 -6.38 1.15 2.38
C SER A 171 -6.62 -0.34 2.11
N ASP A 172 -5.69 -0.96 1.41
CA ASP A 172 -5.61 -2.40 1.30
C ASP A 172 -5.31 -2.94 2.71
N GLY A 173 -5.99 -2.34 3.70
CA GLY A 173 -5.70 -2.55 5.08
C GLY A 173 -6.11 -3.93 5.54
N PRO A 174 -5.37 -4.49 6.48
CA PRO A 174 -5.56 -5.85 6.97
C PRO A 174 -6.89 -6.08 7.70
N ASN A 175 -7.71 -5.06 7.87
CA ASN A 175 -8.90 -5.11 8.73
C ASN A 175 -10.21 -5.28 7.94
N VAL A 176 -10.18 -5.98 6.81
CA VAL A 176 -11.36 -6.26 6.00
C VAL A 176 -11.66 -7.74 5.92
N MET A 177 -12.94 -8.07 5.85
CA MET A 177 -13.45 -9.43 5.65
C MET A 177 -14.66 -9.36 4.73
N GLU A 178 -14.55 -9.97 3.57
CA GLU A 178 -15.62 -10.07 2.59
C GLU A 178 -16.36 -11.41 2.73
N ILE A 179 -17.68 -11.37 2.61
CA ILE A 179 -18.53 -12.57 2.65
C ILE A 179 -19.18 -12.77 1.28
N ASN A 180 -19.17 -14.02 0.82
CA ASN A 180 -19.89 -14.45 -0.37
C ASN A 180 -21.41 -14.46 -0.06
N THR A 181 -22.12 -13.50 -0.63
CA THR A 181 -23.56 -13.32 -0.37
C THR A 181 -24.41 -14.42 -0.99
N ASP A 182 -23.94 -15.11 -2.03
CA ASP A 182 -24.65 -16.27 -2.61
C ASP A 182 -24.63 -17.44 -1.64
N TRP A 183 -23.47 -17.73 -1.02
CA TRP A 183 -23.39 -18.76 0.02
C TRP A 183 -24.20 -18.37 1.26
N LEU A 184 -24.20 -17.07 1.61
CA LEU A 184 -25.01 -16.57 2.74
C LEU A 184 -26.52 -16.77 2.48
N ALA A 185 -26.98 -16.47 1.26
CA ALA A 185 -28.36 -16.68 0.85
C ALA A 185 -28.73 -18.17 0.80
N GLU A 186 -27.85 -19.04 0.28
CA GLU A 186 -28.03 -20.50 0.28
C GLU A 186 -28.12 -21.03 1.71
N ALA A 187 -27.32 -20.52 2.62
CA ALA A 187 -27.34 -20.86 4.03
C ALA A 187 -28.61 -20.36 4.77
N GLY A 188 -29.32 -19.40 4.18
CA GLY A 188 -30.48 -18.76 4.80
C GLY A 188 -30.10 -17.91 6.02
N LEU A 189 -28.92 -17.30 6.00
CA LEU A 189 -28.36 -16.51 7.10
C LEU A 189 -28.34 -15.03 6.76
N ASP A 190 -28.40 -14.19 7.79
CA ASP A 190 -28.11 -12.77 7.70
C ASP A 190 -26.59 -12.52 7.81
N MET A 191 -26.14 -11.34 7.39
CA MET A 191 -24.75 -10.91 7.53
C MET A 191 -24.33 -10.92 9.01
N PRO A 192 -23.22 -11.61 9.37
CA PRO A 192 -22.80 -11.73 10.76
C PRO A 192 -22.35 -10.39 11.35
N LYS A 193 -22.67 -10.16 12.62
CA LYS A 193 -22.28 -8.97 13.40
C LYS A 193 -21.46 -9.32 14.63
N THR A 194 -21.49 -10.57 15.02
CA THR A 194 -20.74 -11.09 16.16
C THR A 194 -19.82 -12.22 15.73
N LEU A 195 -18.77 -12.45 16.50
CA LEU A 195 -17.85 -13.56 16.27
C LEU A 195 -18.54 -14.92 16.31
N ASP A 196 -19.54 -15.06 17.19
CA ASP A 196 -20.34 -16.29 17.31
C ASP A 196 -21.20 -16.52 16.04
N GLU A 197 -21.84 -15.47 15.52
CA GLU A 197 -22.58 -15.55 14.26
C GLU A 197 -21.67 -15.85 13.07
N PHE A 198 -20.51 -15.24 13.01
CA PHE A 198 -19.49 -15.52 11.99
C PHE A 198 -19.01 -16.98 12.05
N THR A 199 -18.72 -17.47 13.25
CA THR A 199 -18.34 -18.87 13.47
C THR A 199 -19.46 -19.82 13.03
N ALA A 200 -20.70 -19.57 13.42
CA ALA A 200 -21.84 -20.37 13.02
C ALA A 200 -22.05 -20.37 11.49
N MET A 201 -21.84 -19.23 10.83
CA MET A 201 -21.89 -19.09 9.39
C MET A 201 -20.82 -19.98 8.71
N LEU A 202 -19.57 -19.96 9.18
CA LEU A 202 -18.52 -20.81 8.64
C LEU A 202 -18.86 -22.31 8.74
N TYR A 203 -19.40 -22.76 9.87
CA TYR A 203 -19.87 -24.14 10.00
C TYR A 203 -21.00 -24.46 9.04
N LYS A 204 -21.94 -23.53 8.83
CA LYS A 204 -23.02 -23.72 7.88
C LYS A 204 -22.53 -23.79 6.44
N PHE A 205 -21.58 -22.97 6.08
CA PHE A 205 -20.90 -23.03 4.79
C PHE A 205 -20.19 -24.37 4.59
N LYS A 206 -19.48 -24.87 5.62
CA LYS A 206 -18.83 -26.19 5.57
C LYS A 206 -19.83 -27.34 5.41
N GLU A 207 -21.02 -27.22 6.02
CA GLU A 207 -22.10 -28.21 5.85
C GLU A 207 -22.62 -28.25 4.40
N LEU A 208 -22.80 -27.07 3.77
CA LEU A 208 -23.30 -26.92 2.42
C LEU A 208 -22.23 -27.24 1.36
N HIS A 209 -20.98 -26.86 1.62
CA HIS A 209 -19.83 -27.04 0.74
C HIS A 209 -18.72 -27.88 1.41
N PRO A 210 -18.93 -29.19 1.62
CA PRO A 210 -18.06 -30.03 2.45
C PRO A 210 -16.64 -30.19 1.88
N ASP A 211 -16.48 -30.03 0.57
CA ASP A 211 -15.18 -30.15 -0.12
C ASP A 211 -14.38 -28.82 -0.14
N CYS A 212 -14.99 -27.72 0.33
CA CYS A 212 -14.38 -26.41 0.37
C CYS A 212 -13.89 -26.04 1.77
N TYR A 213 -13.07 -25.00 1.84
CA TYR A 213 -12.66 -24.36 3.10
C TYR A 213 -13.38 -23.01 3.23
N PRO A 214 -14.41 -22.91 4.10
CA PRO A 214 -15.26 -21.72 4.18
C PRO A 214 -14.52 -20.41 4.41
N LEU A 215 -13.47 -20.42 5.26
CA LEU A 215 -12.58 -19.29 5.48
C LEU A 215 -11.39 -19.40 4.53
N GLY A 216 -11.43 -18.64 3.47
CA GLY A 216 -10.37 -18.54 2.47
C GLY A 216 -9.21 -17.68 2.93
N SER A 217 -8.19 -17.59 2.08
CA SER A 217 -6.92 -16.89 2.32
C SER A 217 -5.96 -17.60 3.27
N GLY A 218 -4.77 -17.07 3.43
CA GLY A 218 -3.68 -17.66 4.19
C GLY A 218 -2.86 -16.66 4.98
N ALA A 219 -1.99 -17.19 5.81
CA ALA A 219 -1.10 -16.38 6.64
C ALA A 219 0.10 -15.80 5.90
N LYS A 220 0.29 -16.15 4.62
CA LYS A 220 1.49 -15.75 3.89
C LYS A 220 1.18 -15.58 2.41
N ASN A 221 0.98 -14.36 1.99
CA ASN A 221 1.04 -14.02 0.58
C ASN A 221 2.48 -13.75 0.20
N GLY A 222 2.96 -14.41 -0.81
CA GLY A 222 4.37 -14.50 -1.19
C GLY A 222 5.12 -13.20 -1.47
N GLU A 223 4.47 -12.06 -1.44
CA GLU A 223 5.09 -10.74 -1.59
C GLU A 223 4.44 -9.75 -0.63
N ALA A 224 5.13 -9.46 0.46
CA ALA A 224 5.02 -8.26 1.31
C ALA A 224 3.64 -7.87 1.91
N ASN A 225 2.53 -8.42 1.45
CA ASN A 225 1.20 -8.02 1.84
C ASN A 225 0.46 -9.18 2.50
N ASN A 226 0.50 -9.25 3.82
CA ASN A 226 -0.38 -10.10 4.61
C ASN A 226 -1.84 -9.55 4.64
N GLU A 227 -2.22 -8.79 3.61
CA GLU A 227 -3.53 -8.17 3.46
C GLU A 227 -4.66 -9.20 3.47
N ASN A 228 -4.35 -10.43 3.04
CA ASN A 228 -5.31 -11.53 2.95
C ASN A 228 -5.25 -12.46 4.17
N ASP A 229 -4.68 -12.02 5.28
CA ASP A 229 -4.62 -12.81 6.50
C ASP A 229 -5.87 -12.57 7.36
N PRO A 230 -6.78 -13.54 7.49
CA PRO A 230 -8.02 -13.40 8.24
C PRO A 230 -7.79 -13.13 9.73
N ARG A 231 -6.58 -13.43 10.24
CA ARG A 231 -6.23 -13.17 11.64
C ARG A 231 -6.27 -11.68 11.97
N ASN A 232 -5.93 -10.81 11.00
CA ASN A 232 -5.99 -9.36 11.16
C ASN A 232 -7.39 -8.88 11.53
N PHE A 233 -8.38 -9.30 10.76
CA PHE A 233 -9.78 -8.93 11.01
C PHE A 233 -10.31 -9.57 12.29
N LEU A 234 -10.03 -10.85 12.51
CA LEU A 234 -10.57 -11.61 13.64
C LEU A 234 -10.04 -11.13 14.99
N LEU A 235 -8.77 -10.71 15.07
CA LEU A 235 -8.19 -10.18 16.30
C LEU A 235 -8.88 -8.91 16.81
N ASN A 236 -9.50 -8.14 15.91
CA ASN A 236 -10.30 -6.98 16.30
C ASN A 236 -11.49 -7.37 17.20
N ALA A 237 -12.10 -8.55 16.98
CA ALA A 237 -13.15 -9.07 17.84
C ALA A 237 -12.67 -9.41 19.27
N PHE A 238 -11.36 -9.49 19.49
CA PHE A 238 -10.74 -9.65 20.80
C PHE A 238 -10.27 -8.32 21.41
N GLY A 239 -10.60 -7.20 20.75
CA GLY A 239 -10.33 -5.84 21.22
C GLY A 239 -8.95 -5.29 20.85
N TYR A 240 -8.21 -5.96 19.99
CA TYR A 240 -6.94 -5.43 19.50
C TYR A 240 -7.16 -4.45 18.34
N LEU A 241 -6.63 -3.25 18.50
CA LEU A 241 -6.69 -2.18 17.51
C LEU A 241 -5.29 -1.78 17.09
N TRP A 242 -5.01 -1.93 15.83
CA TRP A 242 -3.81 -1.39 15.18
C TRP A 242 -4.19 -0.52 13.99
N PRO A 243 -3.27 0.34 13.53
CA PRO A 243 -3.54 1.14 12.36
C PRO A 243 -3.73 0.27 11.12
N ASP A 244 -4.69 0.69 10.29
CA ASP A 244 -4.99 0.06 9.01
C ASP A 244 -4.02 0.58 7.95
N ILE A 245 -2.81 0.07 7.99
CA ILE A 245 -1.72 0.39 7.05
C ILE A 245 -0.96 -0.87 6.67
N GLN A 246 -0.37 -0.83 5.49
CA GLN A 246 0.35 -1.94 4.88
C GLN A 246 1.47 -2.53 5.76
N ASP A 247 2.21 -1.66 6.45
CA ASP A 247 3.32 -2.07 7.33
C ASP A 247 2.87 -2.83 8.58
N TYR A 248 1.56 -2.80 8.88
CA TYR A 248 0.95 -3.53 10.00
C TYR A 248 0.19 -4.79 9.55
N ALA A 249 0.42 -5.23 8.33
CA ALA A 249 -0.28 -6.39 7.77
C ALA A 249 0.00 -7.73 8.46
N ASN A 250 1.01 -7.83 9.33
CA ASN A 250 1.26 -9.03 10.13
C ASN A 250 0.93 -8.78 11.61
N PRO A 251 -0.27 -9.20 12.09
CA PRO A 251 -0.67 -9.01 13.49
C PRO A 251 0.02 -10.00 14.42
N ILE A 252 0.68 -11.01 13.85
CA ILE A 252 1.34 -12.08 14.56
C ILE A 252 2.84 -11.78 14.56
N GLY A 253 3.30 -11.27 15.67
CA GLY A 253 4.67 -10.84 15.88
C GLY A 253 4.71 -9.89 17.06
N THR A 254 5.66 -8.99 17.02
CA THR A 254 5.93 -8.01 18.07
C THR A 254 5.26 -6.66 17.86
N LYS A 255 4.49 -6.49 16.78
CA LYS A 255 3.85 -5.19 16.47
C LYS A 255 2.85 -4.79 17.55
N PRO A 256 2.86 -3.52 17.98
CA PRO A 256 1.98 -3.06 19.03
C PRO A 256 0.55 -2.84 18.51
N ALA A 257 -0.41 -3.17 19.36
CA ALA A 257 -1.81 -2.80 19.23
C ALA A 257 -2.24 -1.96 20.43
N VAL A 258 -3.42 -1.36 20.34
CA VAL A 258 -4.09 -0.78 21.50
C VAL A 258 -5.22 -1.72 21.92
N ARG A 259 -5.27 -2.02 23.20
CA ARG A 259 -6.36 -2.73 23.83
C ARG A 259 -6.67 -2.11 25.20
N GLU A 260 -7.96 -1.79 25.45
CA GLU A 260 -8.37 -1.15 26.71
C GLU A 260 -7.54 0.12 27.02
N ASP A 261 -7.35 0.96 25.99
CA ASP A 261 -6.56 2.22 26.04
C ASP A 261 -5.10 2.06 26.45
N LYS A 262 -4.49 0.88 26.23
CA LYS A 262 -3.10 0.60 26.50
C LYS A 262 -2.41 0.01 25.29
N ALA A 263 -1.13 0.31 25.15
CA ALA A 263 -0.27 -0.40 24.21
C ALA A 263 -0.07 -1.85 24.70
N VAL A 264 -0.26 -2.78 23.79
CA VAL A 264 -0.07 -4.21 24.03
C VAL A 264 0.65 -4.85 22.84
N ILE A 265 1.36 -5.95 23.09
CA ILE A 265 1.80 -6.87 22.05
C ILE A 265 0.83 -8.04 22.10
N PRO A 266 -0.02 -8.26 21.06
CA PRO A 266 -1.08 -9.27 21.13
C PRO A 266 -0.61 -10.64 21.57
N ALA A 267 0.49 -11.13 21.00
CA ALA A 267 1.05 -12.45 21.36
C ALA A 267 1.48 -12.60 22.82
N TYR A 268 1.61 -11.49 23.55
CA TYR A 268 1.99 -11.47 24.96
C TYR A 268 0.81 -11.18 25.91
N ASP A 269 -0.35 -10.81 25.36
CA ASP A 269 -1.57 -10.50 26.14
C ASP A 269 -2.37 -11.79 26.44
N ASP A 270 -2.95 -11.89 27.64
CA ASP A 270 -3.69 -13.09 28.07
C ASP A 270 -4.89 -13.42 27.16
N THR A 271 -5.57 -12.43 26.62
CA THR A 271 -6.72 -12.62 25.74
C THR A 271 -6.35 -13.30 24.43
N PHE A 272 -5.10 -13.23 24.02
CA PHE A 272 -4.60 -13.89 22.82
C PHE A 272 -4.73 -15.42 22.89
N ALA A 273 -4.69 -16.01 24.08
CA ALA A 273 -4.96 -17.44 24.24
C ALA A 273 -6.36 -17.85 23.75
N GLU A 274 -7.36 -16.98 23.93
CA GLU A 274 -8.72 -17.24 23.45
C GLU A 274 -8.81 -17.15 21.93
N PHE A 275 -8.10 -16.18 21.33
CA PHE A 275 -7.95 -16.11 19.90
C PHE A 275 -7.26 -17.37 19.33
N LEU A 276 -6.20 -17.85 19.96
CA LEU A 276 -5.52 -19.08 19.52
C LEU A 276 -6.42 -20.32 19.63
N LYS A 277 -7.28 -20.41 20.65
CA LYS A 277 -8.30 -21.47 20.76
C LYS A 277 -9.26 -21.44 19.58
N LEU A 278 -9.74 -20.27 19.22
CA LEU A 278 -10.64 -20.09 18.06
C LEU A 278 -9.95 -20.54 16.77
N MET A 279 -8.74 -20.06 16.52
CA MET A 279 -8.01 -20.40 15.30
C MET A 279 -7.65 -21.90 15.23
N ASN A 280 -7.29 -22.51 16.38
CA ASN A 280 -7.08 -23.96 16.45
C ASN A 280 -8.36 -24.74 16.14
N GLN A 281 -9.51 -24.27 16.63
CA GLN A 281 -10.79 -24.86 16.33
C GLN A 281 -11.10 -24.76 14.82
N TYR A 282 -10.93 -23.58 14.21
CA TYR A 282 -11.16 -23.39 12.77
C TYR A 282 -10.26 -24.28 11.91
N TYR A 283 -8.99 -24.42 12.32
CA TYR A 283 -8.03 -25.29 11.64
C TYR A 283 -8.39 -26.77 11.76
N THR A 284 -8.66 -27.25 12.99
CA THR A 284 -8.93 -28.67 13.25
C THR A 284 -10.27 -29.14 12.72
N ASP A 285 -11.28 -28.26 12.68
CA ASP A 285 -12.62 -28.56 12.15
C ASP A 285 -12.70 -28.38 10.62
N GLY A 286 -11.58 -28.01 9.97
CA GLY A 286 -11.49 -27.88 8.52
C GLY A 286 -12.28 -26.70 7.96
N LEU A 287 -12.46 -25.63 8.74
CA LEU A 287 -13.07 -24.38 8.29
C LEU A 287 -12.07 -23.54 7.48
N MET A 288 -10.79 -23.76 7.66
CA MET A 288 -9.69 -23.14 6.91
C MET A 288 -8.76 -24.21 6.34
N SER A 289 -8.02 -23.87 5.27
CA SER A 289 -7.12 -24.80 4.58
C SER A 289 -6.03 -25.34 5.50
N PRO A 290 -5.67 -26.64 5.39
CA PRO A 290 -4.48 -27.17 6.04
C PRO A 290 -3.19 -26.50 5.55
N ASP A 291 -3.20 -25.90 4.37
CA ASP A 291 -2.09 -25.16 3.78
C ASP A 291 -2.08 -23.67 4.17
N PHE A 292 -2.89 -23.28 5.14
CA PHE A 292 -3.08 -21.89 5.58
C PHE A 292 -1.78 -21.10 5.76
N PHE A 293 -0.72 -21.74 6.26
CA PHE A 293 0.56 -21.07 6.50
C PHE A 293 1.49 -21.01 5.26
N THR A 294 1.09 -21.64 4.15
CA THR A 294 1.92 -21.79 2.95
C THR A 294 1.22 -21.38 1.66
N ILE A 295 -0.08 -21.10 1.75
CA ILE A 295 -0.88 -20.70 0.58
C ILE A 295 -0.39 -19.35 0.07
N ASP A 296 -0.13 -19.28 -1.23
CA ASP A 296 0.25 -18.04 -1.90
C ASP A 296 -0.96 -17.33 -2.50
N GLN A 297 -0.77 -16.09 -2.92
CA GLN A 297 -1.82 -15.25 -3.51
C GLN A 297 -2.43 -15.90 -4.76
N THR A 298 -1.61 -16.52 -5.60
CA THR A 298 -2.09 -17.18 -6.83
C THR A 298 -3.08 -18.29 -6.50
N THR A 299 -2.77 -19.11 -5.50
CA THR A 299 -3.64 -20.18 -5.02
C THR A 299 -4.90 -19.64 -4.37
N ALA A 300 -4.79 -18.59 -3.54
CA ALA A 300 -5.94 -17.95 -2.91
C ALA A 300 -6.88 -17.34 -3.97
N PHE A 301 -6.35 -16.69 -4.99
CA PHE A 301 -7.12 -16.14 -6.10
C PHE A 301 -7.79 -17.23 -6.96
N ALA A 302 -7.12 -18.37 -7.17
CA ALA A 302 -7.74 -19.51 -7.85
C ALA A 302 -8.95 -20.04 -7.06
N GLN A 303 -8.86 -20.13 -5.73
CA GLN A 303 -9.98 -20.55 -4.88
C GLN A 303 -11.18 -19.58 -4.95
N LEU A 304 -10.91 -18.25 -5.02
CA LEU A 304 -11.96 -17.24 -5.23
C LEU A 304 -12.62 -17.39 -6.60
N ALA A 305 -11.82 -17.55 -7.67
CA ALA A 305 -12.31 -17.69 -9.03
C ALA A 305 -13.12 -19.00 -9.24
N GLU A 306 -12.80 -20.06 -8.49
CA GLU A 306 -13.50 -21.33 -8.49
C GLU A 306 -14.71 -21.37 -7.55
N ASP A 307 -15.03 -20.27 -6.88
CA ASP A 307 -16.10 -20.16 -5.88
C ASP A 307 -15.94 -21.18 -4.73
N ALA A 308 -14.70 -21.44 -4.31
CA ALA A 308 -14.35 -22.45 -3.32
C ALA A 308 -14.25 -21.94 -1.89
N VAL A 309 -14.55 -20.67 -1.65
CA VAL A 309 -14.49 -20.01 -0.34
C VAL A 309 -15.74 -19.15 -0.08
N GLY A 310 -16.14 -19.06 1.16
CA GLY A 310 -17.36 -18.32 1.57
C GLY A 310 -17.06 -17.01 2.31
N ALA A 311 -15.89 -16.90 2.93
CA ALA A 311 -15.37 -15.71 3.58
C ALA A 311 -13.92 -15.50 3.17
N TYR A 312 -13.53 -14.26 2.89
CA TYR A 312 -12.20 -13.91 2.41
C TYR A 312 -11.70 -12.60 3.04
N ALA A 313 -10.52 -12.63 3.61
CA ALA A 313 -9.85 -11.40 4.05
C ALA A 313 -9.08 -10.82 2.87
N GLY A 314 -9.41 -9.60 2.45
CA GLY A 314 -8.73 -8.92 1.36
C GLY A 314 -9.65 -8.44 0.25
N LEU A 315 -9.12 -8.37 -0.98
CA LEU A 315 -9.77 -7.76 -2.14
C LEU A 315 -10.21 -8.85 -3.13
N ALA A 316 -11.36 -9.50 -2.87
CA ALA A 316 -11.85 -10.61 -3.69
C ALA A 316 -12.04 -10.23 -5.17
N TYR A 317 -12.40 -8.96 -5.45
CA TYR A 317 -12.59 -8.49 -6.82
C TYR A 317 -11.33 -8.57 -7.70
N LEU A 318 -10.14 -8.59 -7.12
CA LEU A 318 -8.89 -8.72 -7.88
C LEU A 318 -8.74 -10.11 -8.52
N ALA A 319 -9.35 -11.13 -7.91
CA ALA A 319 -9.30 -12.50 -8.37
C ALA A 319 -10.39 -12.86 -9.37
N LEU A 320 -11.44 -12.06 -9.49
CA LEU A 320 -12.63 -12.42 -10.27
C LEU A 320 -12.42 -12.07 -11.76
N PRO A 321 -12.58 -13.05 -12.67
CA PRO A 321 -12.32 -12.85 -14.09
C PRO A 321 -13.35 -11.94 -14.79
N ASP A 322 -14.58 -11.88 -14.27
CA ASP A 322 -15.70 -11.15 -14.85
C ASP A 322 -16.29 -10.13 -13.88
N LYS A 323 -16.60 -8.95 -14.40
CA LYS A 323 -17.07 -7.79 -13.62
C LYS A 323 -18.44 -7.98 -12.98
N GLU A 324 -19.22 -8.96 -13.43
CA GLU A 324 -20.59 -9.19 -12.96
C GLU A 324 -20.64 -9.85 -11.58
N ASP A 325 -19.53 -10.48 -11.14
CA ASP A 325 -19.48 -11.24 -9.89
C ASP A 325 -19.02 -10.43 -8.66
N PHE A 326 -18.66 -9.15 -8.84
CA PHE A 326 -18.15 -8.33 -7.73
C PHE A 326 -19.16 -8.09 -6.63
N THR A 327 -20.42 -8.00 -6.97
CA THR A 327 -21.48 -7.63 -6.02
C THR A 327 -21.81 -8.75 -5.04
N LYS A 328 -21.31 -9.96 -5.29
CA LYS A 328 -21.49 -11.08 -4.36
C LYS A 328 -20.54 -11.02 -3.16
N TRP A 329 -19.48 -10.23 -3.23
CA TRP A 329 -18.52 -10.07 -2.14
C TRP A 329 -18.77 -8.76 -1.41
N VAL A 330 -19.10 -8.85 -0.12
CA VAL A 330 -19.47 -7.69 0.70
C VAL A 330 -18.62 -7.67 1.96
N ASP A 331 -17.92 -6.56 2.18
CA ASP A 331 -17.20 -6.31 3.42
C ASP A 331 -18.15 -6.20 4.59
N ILE A 332 -17.87 -6.95 5.65
CA ILE A 332 -18.68 -6.90 6.87
C ILE A 332 -18.18 -5.84 7.85
N THR A 333 -19.05 -5.40 8.74
CA THR A 333 -18.64 -4.56 9.87
C THR A 333 -17.70 -5.33 10.80
N PRO A 334 -16.79 -4.64 11.53
CA PRO A 334 -16.02 -5.29 12.57
C PRO A 334 -16.93 -6.05 13.55
N LEU A 335 -16.50 -7.26 13.91
CA LEU A 335 -17.31 -8.15 14.73
C LEU A 335 -17.20 -7.79 16.22
N THR A 336 -18.31 -7.86 16.93
CA THR A 336 -18.30 -7.85 18.40
C THR A 336 -18.17 -9.27 18.96
N SER A 337 -17.74 -9.37 20.22
CA SER A 337 -17.65 -10.64 20.95
C SER A 337 -17.77 -10.41 22.46
N GLN A 338 -17.63 -11.48 23.24
CA GLN A 338 -17.54 -11.36 24.70
C GLN A 338 -16.27 -10.65 25.20
N TRP A 339 -15.24 -10.51 24.35
CA TRP A 339 -13.98 -9.81 24.67
C TRP A 339 -13.95 -8.37 24.13
N ASN A 340 -14.88 -8.05 23.22
CA ASN A 340 -15.04 -6.72 22.64
C ASN A 340 -16.51 -6.48 22.25
N ASP A 341 -17.22 -5.72 23.05
CA ASP A 341 -18.64 -5.41 22.83
C ASP A 341 -18.86 -4.18 21.92
N THR A 342 -17.79 -3.57 21.44
CA THR A 342 -17.82 -2.35 20.63
C THR A 342 -17.43 -2.66 19.19
N VAL A 343 -18.28 -2.23 18.24
CA VAL A 343 -17.93 -2.26 16.81
C VAL A 343 -16.90 -1.18 16.55
N GLN A 344 -15.68 -1.57 16.26
CA GLN A 344 -14.57 -0.64 16.08
C GLN A 344 -13.53 -1.18 15.10
N ALA A 345 -12.86 -0.28 14.38
CA ALA A 345 -11.73 -0.56 13.51
C ALA A 345 -10.60 0.42 13.82
N GLY A 346 -9.37 0.02 13.60
CA GLY A 346 -8.21 0.90 13.79
C GLY A 346 -8.21 2.09 12.84
N SER A 347 -7.43 3.11 13.17
CA SER A 347 -7.27 4.30 12.34
C SER A 347 -6.66 3.97 10.97
N SER A 348 -7.09 4.67 9.93
CA SER A 348 -6.48 4.59 8.60
C SER A 348 -5.49 5.73 8.38
N ASN A 349 -4.51 5.52 7.50
CA ASN A 349 -3.50 6.51 7.17
C ASN A 349 -3.70 7.08 5.76
N LYS A 350 -3.55 8.40 5.65
CA LYS A 350 -3.54 9.13 4.37
C LYS A 350 -2.13 9.35 3.84
N PHE A 351 -1.11 8.96 4.60
CA PHE A 351 0.27 9.26 4.31
C PHE A 351 1.10 8.00 4.21
N ARG A 352 2.09 8.06 3.33
CA ARG A 352 3.16 7.07 3.21
C ARG A 352 4.50 7.77 3.34
N TYR A 353 5.51 7.04 3.76
CA TYR A 353 6.87 7.53 3.93
C TYR A 353 7.89 6.50 3.44
N GLY A 354 9.14 6.91 3.31
CA GLY A 354 10.23 6.00 2.98
C GLY A 354 10.36 5.64 1.50
N TYR A 355 9.43 6.07 0.65
CA TYR A 355 9.42 5.69 -0.76
C TYR A 355 10.44 6.41 -1.62
N VAL A 356 10.78 7.65 -1.27
CA VAL A 356 11.69 8.48 -2.06
C VAL A 356 12.69 9.14 -1.14
N SER A 357 13.98 8.88 -1.39
CA SER A 357 15.10 9.50 -0.67
C SER A 357 16.25 9.80 -1.64
N LEU A 358 17.04 10.80 -1.35
CA LEU A 358 18.22 11.18 -2.12
C LEU A 358 19.48 10.84 -1.34
N ASN A 359 20.52 10.41 -2.07
CA ASN A 359 21.85 10.21 -1.54
C ASN A 359 22.44 11.55 -1.03
N ALA A 360 23.01 11.57 0.17
CA ALA A 360 23.66 12.76 0.70
C ALA A 360 24.83 13.26 -0.15
N ASN A 361 25.46 12.37 -0.92
CA ASN A 361 26.60 12.67 -1.80
C ASN A 361 26.17 12.97 -3.25
N VAL A 362 24.87 13.15 -3.52
CA VAL A 362 24.41 13.55 -4.85
C VAL A 362 25.04 14.89 -5.24
N ASP A 363 25.46 15.04 -6.51
CA ASP A 363 26.00 16.31 -7.00
C ASP A 363 24.99 17.44 -6.79
N GLU A 364 25.45 18.54 -6.19
CA GLU A 364 24.61 19.68 -5.82
C GLU A 364 23.81 20.22 -7.03
N SER A 365 24.38 20.14 -8.23
CA SER A 365 23.72 20.58 -9.46
C SER A 365 22.53 19.72 -9.87
N LYS A 366 22.42 18.49 -9.37
CA LYS A 366 21.32 17.54 -9.66
C LYS A 366 20.17 17.66 -8.65
N ILE A 367 20.40 18.18 -7.46
CA ILE A 367 19.41 18.20 -6.37
C ILE A 367 18.12 18.88 -6.82
N VAL A 368 18.21 20.13 -7.28
CA VAL A 368 17.03 20.90 -7.68
C VAL A 368 16.31 20.28 -8.90
N PRO A 369 17.00 19.83 -9.95
CA PRO A 369 16.39 19.07 -11.04
C PRO A 369 15.61 17.83 -10.55
N ILE A 370 16.21 17.00 -9.69
CA ILE A 370 15.54 15.80 -9.14
C ILE A 370 14.29 16.20 -8.34
N LEU A 371 14.39 17.20 -7.47
CA LEU A 371 13.27 17.62 -6.63
C LEU A 371 12.13 18.24 -7.43
N LYS A 372 12.42 19.00 -8.48
CA LYS A 372 11.40 19.49 -9.41
C LYS A 372 10.72 18.36 -10.20
N TYR A 373 11.49 17.34 -10.58
CA TYR A 373 10.93 16.14 -11.18
C TYR A 373 9.97 15.44 -10.23
N LEU A 374 10.38 15.23 -8.97
CA LEU A 374 9.58 14.60 -7.95
C LEU A 374 8.36 15.45 -7.54
N ASP A 375 8.48 16.77 -7.55
CA ASP A 375 7.35 17.67 -7.23
C ASP A 375 6.19 17.53 -8.23
N ALA A 376 6.48 17.20 -9.49
CA ALA A 376 5.46 16.93 -10.49
C ALA A 376 4.57 15.73 -10.12
N PHE A 377 5.05 14.79 -9.30
CA PHE A 377 4.28 13.64 -8.82
C PHE A 377 3.16 14.02 -7.85
N TYR A 378 3.20 15.23 -7.32
CA TYR A 378 2.12 15.81 -6.51
C TYR A 378 1.08 16.54 -7.35
N THR A 379 1.03 16.30 -8.66
CA THR A 379 0.00 16.80 -9.56
C THR A 379 -0.97 15.69 -9.97
N ASP A 380 -2.21 16.06 -10.29
CA ASP A 380 -3.25 15.10 -10.67
C ASP A 380 -2.85 14.23 -11.86
N LEU A 381 -2.17 14.81 -12.86
CA LEU A 381 -1.81 14.05 -14.05
C LEU A 381 -0.77 12.98 -13.76
N ILE A 382 0.32 13.40 -13.14
CA ILE A 382 1.43 12.45 -12.89
C ILE A 382 0.96 11.37 -11.93
N GLY A 383 0.15 11.73 -10.91
CA GLY A 383 -0.50 10.76 -10.05
C GLY A 383 -1.33 9.73 -10.84
N MET A 384 -2.11 10.21 -11.83
CA MET A 384 -2.88 9.31 -12.70
C MET A 384 -2.00 8.49 -13.64
N TYR A 385 -0.94 9.06 -14.17
CA TYR A 385 0.00 8.32 -15.02
C TYR A 385 0.71 7.21 -14.27
N LEU A 386 1.00 7.43 -12.99
CA LEU A 386 1.58 6.40 -12.12
C LEU A 386 0.57 5.28 -11.77
N TRP A 387 -0.72 5.58 -11.82
CA TRP A 387 -1.77 4.61 -11.53
C TRP A 387 -2.30 3.91 -12.78
N CYS A 388 -2.60 4.66 -13.84
CA CYS A 388 -3.29 4.15 -15.02
C CYS A 388 -2.44 4.21 -16.30
N GLY A 389 -1.25 4.82 -16.26
CA GLY A 389 -0.56 5.20 -17.49
C GLY A 389 -1.28 6.35 -18.23
N PRO A 390 -0.91 6.69 -19.46
CA PRO A 390 -1.54 7.71 -20.26
C PRO A 390 -2.87 7.23 -20.87
N ALA A 391 -3.75 8.17 -21.19
CA ALA A 391 -4.96 7.86 -21.93
C ALA A 391 -4.64 7.31 -23.33
N ALA A 392 -5.41 6.33 -23.80
CA ALA A 392 -5.27 5.78 -25.13
C ALA A 392 -5.47 6.89 -26.18
N ASN A 393 -4.71 6.84 -27.25
CA ASN A 393 -4.63 7.85 -28.29
C ASN A 393 -4.06 9.22 -27.86
N SER A 394 -3.54 9.33 -26.63
CA SER A 394 -2.75 10.48 -26.21
C SER A 394 -1.37 10.44 -26.88
N ALA A 395 -0.78 11.62 -27.14
CA ALA A 395 0.61 11.73 -27.57
C ALA A 395 1.58 11.17 -26.52
N ASP A 396 1.18 11.18 -25.26
CA ASP A 396 1.98 10.70 -24.14
C ASP A 396 2.17 9.18 -24.14
N THR A 397 1.40 8.39 -24.91
CA THR A 397 1.67 6.97 -25.12
C THR A 397 3.01 6.72 -25.81
N LEU A 398 3.57 7.73 -26.47
CA LEU A 398 4.79 7.69 -27.31
C LEU A 398 4.74 6.59 -28.40
N GLY A 399 3.57 5.97 -28.63
CA GLY A 399 3.44 4.79 -29.47
C GLY A 399 4.11 3.54 -28.88
N MET A 400 4.48 3.56 -27.62
CA MET A 400 5.09 2.42 -26.92
C MET A 400 4.04 1.51 -26.29
N ILE A 401 2.92 2.09 -25.86
CA ILE A 401 1.79 1.41 -25.21
C ILE A 401 0.48 1.90 -25.81
N GLY A 402 -0.59 1.13 -25.65
CA GLY A 402 -1.94 1.55 -26.08
C GLY A 402 -2.60 2.51 -25.11
N GLY A 403 -2.18 2.50 -23.86
CA GLY A 403 -2.76 3.33 -22.82
C GLY A 403 -4.09 2.77 -22.28
N TYR A 404 -4.74 3.54 -21.40
CA TYR A 404 -6.07 3.18 -20.93
C TYR A 404 -7.18 3.86 -21.75
N MET A 405 -8.33 3.23 -21.82
CA MET A 405 -9.56 3.87 -22.30
C MET A 405 -10.74 3.52 -21.41
N VAL A 406 -11.71 4.43 -21.37
CA VAL A 406 -12.98 4.23 -20.69
C VAL A 406 -14.00 3.75 -21.71
N THR A 407 -14.68 2.65 -21.42
CA THR A 407 -15.74 2.11 -22.28
C THR A 407 -17.06 2.86 -22.08
N ASP A 408 -18.02 2.65 -22.99
CA ASP A 408 -19.37 3.21 -22.86
C ASP A 408 -20.10 2.73 -21.57
N GLU A 409 -19.63 1.63 -20.97
CA GLU A 409 -20.12 1.07 -19.70
C GLU A 409 -19.36 1.64 -18.49
N ASN A 410 -18.57 2.70 -18.67
CA ASN A 410 -17.71 3.32 -17.68
C ASN A 410 -16.64 2.37 -17.09
N ALA A 411 -16.22 1.37 -17.84
CA ALA A 411 -15.16 0.45 -17.43
C ALA A 411 -13.80 0.90 -17.96
N TYR A 412 -12.75 0.78 -17.14
CA TYR A 412 -11.38 0.94 -17.59
C TYR A 412 -10.91 -0.30 -18.33
N VAL A 413 -10.27 -0.06 -19.45
CA VAL A 413 -9.63 -1.08 -20.26
C VAL A 413 -8.22 -0.61 -20.58
N TRP A 414 -7.24 -1.45 -20.28
CA TRP A 414 -5.86 -1.23 -20.66
C TRP A 414 -5.57 -1.92 -21.98
N LEU A 415 -4.79 -1.26 -22.81
CA LEU A 415 -4.48 -1.71 -24.15
C LEU A 415 -2.97 -1.84 -24.32
N ASP A 416 -2.54 -2.91 -25.01
CA ASP A 416 -1.18 -3.00 -25.53
C ASP A 416 -0.95 -2.04 -26.71
N ALA A 417 0.28 -1.99 -27.23
CA ALA A 417 0.62 -1.13 -28.36
C ALA A 417 -0.15 -1.44 -29.64
N ASP A 418 -0.66 -2.65 -29.79
CA ASP A 418 -1.47 -3.11 -30.93
C ASP A 418 -2.97 -2.85 -30.73
N GLY A 419 -3.36 -2.32 -29.54
CA GLY A 419 -4.75 -2.01 -29.19
C GLY A 419 -5.54 -3.21 -28.66
N ASN A 420 -4.91 -4.32 -28.30
CA ASN A 420 -5.58 -5.44 -27.68
C ASN A 420 -5.75 -5.22 -26.18
N LYS A 421 -6.86 -5.69 -25.63
CA LYS A 421 -7.09 -5.65 -24.17
C LYS A 421 -6.07 -6.47 -23.42
N MET A 422 -5.56 -5.93 -22.33
CA MET A 422 -4.63 -6.61 -21.45
C MET A 422 -5.02 -6.47 -19.99
N ASN A 423 -4.46 -7.29 -19.14
CA ASN A 423 -4.62 -7.21 -17.70
C ASN A 423 -3.97 -5.93 -17.17
N SER A 424 -4.64 -5.26 -16.23
CA SER A 424 -4.17 -3.99 -15.66
C SER A 424 -2.78 -4.09 -15.03
N GLN A 425 -2.51 -5.18 -14.31
CA GLN A 425 -1.21 -5.42 -13.67
C GLN A 425 -0.10 -5.59 -14.71
N ALA A 426 -0.34 -6.39 -15.73
CA ALA A 426 0.60 -6.58 -16.84
C ALA A 426 0.87 -5.28 -17.59
N PHE A 427 -0.15 -4.43 -17.74
CA PHE A 427 0.03 -3.09 -18.33
C PHE A 427 0.88 -2.20 -17.43
N MET A 428 0.49 -2.08 -16.16
CA MET A 428 1.10 -1.09 -15.26
C MET A 428 2.52 -1.47 -14.87
N GLU A 429 2.77 -2.71 -14.47
CA GLU A 429 4.07 -3.16 -14.01
C GLU A 429 4.98 -3.62 -15.15
N GLY A 430 4.38 -4.10 -16.25
CA GLY A 430 5.08 -4.57 -17.43
C GLY A 430 5.31 -3.48 -18.46
N ASP A 431 4.28 -3.19 -19.25
CA ASP A 431 4.40 -2.32 -20.43
C ASP A 431 4.56 -0.85 -20.08
N ALA A 432 3.80 -0.35 -19.12
CA ALA A 432 3.96 1.02 -18.65
C ALA A 432 5.21 1.18 -17.81
N GLY A 433 5.59 0.16 -17.03
CA GLY A 433 6.72 0.22 -16.10
C GLY A 433 6.52 1.31 -15.06
N ASN A 434 5.26 1.67 -14.81
CA ASN A 434 4.97 2.64 -13.80
C ASN A 434 5.11 1.99 -12.43
N MET A 435 5.45 2.83 -11.48
CA MET A 435 5.79 2.43 -10.12
C MET A 435 4.53 2.22 -9.29
N SER A 436 3.61 1.37 -9.79
CA SER A 436 2.26 1.24 -9.24
C SER A 436 2.23 0.90 -7.74
N HIS A 437 3.25 0.23 -7.24
CA HIS A 437 3.40 -0.10 -5.82
C HIS A 437 4.38 0.82 -5.07
N GLY A 438 4.84 1.91 -5.70
CA GLY A 438 5.76 2.86 -5.11
C GLY A 438 5.11 4.18 -4.71
N PHE A 439 5.94 5.20 -4.70
CA PHE A 439 5.63 6.58 -4.32
C PHE A 439 4.33 7.14 -4.93
N GLY A 440 4.05 6.81 -6.18
CA GLY A 440 2.96 7.39 -6.94
C GLY A 440 1.66 6.61 -6.94
N ASN A 441 1.66 5.39 -6.50
CA ASN A 441 0.53 4.51 -6.77
C ASN A 441 -0.78 4.97 -6.14
N ARG A 442 -0.69 5.69 -5.03
CA ARG A 442 -1.84 6.18 -4.31
C ARG A 442 -1.64 7.60 -3.82
N SER A 443 -0.64 8.26 -4.36
CA SER A 443 -0.42 9.69 -4.20
C SER A 443 -1.28 10.41 -5.21
N HIS A 444 -2.58 10.17 -5.18
CA HIS A 444 -3.44 11.07 -5.91
C HIS A 444 -3.35 12.42 -5.23
N PRO A 445 -2.89 13.46 -5.93
CA PRO A 445 -2.94 14.76 -5.38
C PRO A 445 -4.39 15.11 -5.16
N LEU A 446 -4.72 15.58 -3.95
CA LEU A 446 -5.97 16.23 -3.61
C LEU A 446 -7.17 15.76 -4.44
N GLN A 447 -7.71 14.66 -4.09
CA GLN A 447 -9.10 14.38 -4.36
C GLN A 447 -9.98 15.23 -3.44
N ASN A 448 -9.39 16.27 -2.87
CA ASN A 448 -10.17 17.27 -2.20
C ASN A 448 -10.92 18.06 -3.27
N THR A 449 -12.16 18.06 -3.08
CA THR A 449 -13.30 18.59 -3.78
C THR A 449 -13.03 19.73 -4.74
N ASP A 450 -12.34 20.78 -4.34
CA ASP A 450 -12.24 21.99 -5.15
C ASP A 450 -11.15 21.94 -6.22
N ALA A 451 -9.99 21.36 -5.90
CA ALA A 451 -8.90 21.23 -6.87
C ALA A 451 -9.17 20.07 -7.85
N PHE A 452 -9.79 19.01 -7.35
CA PHE A 452 -10.22 17.89 -8.16
C PHE A 452 -11.39 18.26 -9.06
N GLU A 453 -12.41 18.99 -8.58
CA GLU A 453 -13.47 19.54 -9.41
C GLU A 453 -12.92 20.46 -10.51
N ALA A 454 -11.95 21.30 -10.21
CA ALA A 454 -11.34 22.18 -11.20
C ALA A 454 -10.49 21.44 -12.24
N GLY A 455 -9.73 20.41 -11.83
CA GLY A 455 -8.83 19.64 -12.70
C GLY A 455 -9.53 18.52 -13.47
N VAL A 456 -10.33 17.71 -12.79
CA VAL A 456 -10.94 16.50 -13.35
C VAL A 456 -12.27 16.75 -14.04
N THR A 457 -13.00 17.79 -13.67
CA THR A 457 -14.23 18.14 -14.38
C THR A 457 -14.01 18.42 -15.87
N ASN A 458 -12.81 18.80 -16.26
CA ASN A 458 -12.45 19.05 -17.65
C ASN A 458 -11.94 17.79 -18.38
N ARG A 459 -11.88 16.65 -17.72
CA ARG A 459 -11.44 15.36 -18.27
C ARG A 459 -12.51 14.30 -18.08
N PRO A 460 -13.45 14.18 -19.02
CA PRO A 460 -14.55 13.20 -18.94
C PRO A 460 -14.06 11.77 -18.72
N GLU A 461 -12.91 11.42 -19.28
CA GLU A 461 -12.28 10.10 -19.19
C GLU A 461 -11.80 9.74 -17.78
N MET A 462 -11.47 10.73 -16.96
CA MET A 462 -11.00 10.53 -15.59
C MET A 462 -12.13 10.43 -14.56
N ARG A 463 -13.33 10.88 -14.94
CA ARG A 463 -14.50 10.93 -14.05
C ARG A 463 -15.08 9.57 -13.71
N SER A 464 -14.81 8.58 -14.52
CA SER A 464 -15.57 7.34 -14.46
C SER A 464 -14.96 6.27 -13.58
N TYR A 465 -13.68 6.34 -13.26
CA TYR A 465 -13.02 5.24 -12.54
C TYR A 465 -13.28 5.29 -11.04
N TYR A 466 -12.94 6.38 -10.40
CA TYR A 466 -13.15 6.56 -8.97
C TYR A 466 -14.26 7.56 -8.67
N TYR A 467 -14.64 8.37 -9.67
CA TYR A 467 -15.47 9.54 -9.48
C TYR A 467 -16.51 9.70 -10.58
N ASN A 468 -17.72 9.48 -10.22
CA ASN A 468 -18.81 10.15 -10.89
C ASN A 468 -18.95 11.54 -10.24
N LYS A 469 -18.89 12.61 -11.04
CA LYS A 469 -19.00 14.00 -10.60
C LYS A 469 -20.18 14.27 -9.64
N ASP A 470 -21.30 13.59 -9.86
CA ASP A 470 -22.51 13.73 -9.05
C ASP A 470 -22.39 12.94 -7.73
N ASN A 471 -21.24 12.30 -7.51
CA ASN A 471 -21.01 11.30 -6.49
C ASN A 471 -19.80 11.60 -5.60
N ILE A 472 -19.15 12.76 -5.76
CA ILE A 472 -17.82 13.00 -5.17
C ILE A 472 -17.87 13.35 -3.70
N LEU A 473 -18.91 13.89 -3.15
CA LEU A 473 -18.93 14.08 -1.72
C LEU A 473 -20.34 14.05 -1.17
N PRO A 474 -20.46 13.16 -0.26
CA PRO A 474 -19.58 12.10 0.19
C PRO A 474 -19.46 11.04 -0.91
N TYR A 475 -18.27 10.65 -1.28
CA TYR A 475 -17.89 9.73 -2.36
C TYR A 475 -18.95 8.67 -2.67
N ASN A 476 -19.56 8.74 -3.84
CA ASN A 476 -20.48 7.72 -4.34
C ASN A 476 -19.73 6.91 -5.39
N TYR A 477 -19.16 5.82 -4.97
CA TYR A 477 -18.50 4.90 -5.88
C TYR A 477 -19.53 4.15 -6.73
N ASP A 478 -19.18 3.85 -7.97
CA ASP A 478 -20.06 3.04 -8.81
C ASP A 478 -20.04 1.59 -8.29
N PRO A 479 -21.16 1.08 -7.77
CA PRO A 479 -21.23 -0.29 -7.25
C PRO A 479 -21.09 -1.36 -8.34
N ASN A 480 -21.11 -0.98 -9.61
CA ASN A 480 -20.94 -1.91 -10.72
C ASN A 480 -19.47 -2.19 -11.04
N PHE A 481 -18.53 -1.54 -10.34
CA PHE A 481 -17.10 -1.85 -10.42
C PHE A 481 -16.64 -2.55 -9.16
N GLY A 482 -15.76 -3.55 -9.29
CA GLY A 482 -15.25 -4.30 -8.15
C GLY A 482 -14.61 -3.39 -7.10
N SER A 483 -13.71 -2.51 -7.50
CA SER A 483 -13.12 -1.52 -6.61
C SER A 483 -14.15 -0.53 -6.07
N GLY A 484 -15.09 -0.08 -6.89
CA GLY A 484 -16.16 0.82 -6.47
C GLY A 484 -17.12 0.18 -5.47
N ALA A 485 -17.49 -1.07 -5.68
CA ALA A 485 -18.33 -1.84 -4.76
C ALA A 485 -17.62 -2.04 -3.41
N HIS A 486 -16.36 -2.46 -3.43
CA HIS A 486 -15.54 -2.62 -2.24
C HIS A 486 -15.41 -1.29 -1.46
N LEU A 487 -15.08 -0.18 -2.14
CA LEU A 487 -15.00 1.13 -1.52
C LEU A 487 -16.29 1.60 -0.87
N LEU A 488 -17.40 1.32 -1.54
CA LEU A 488 -18.71 1.64 -1.00
C LEU A 488 -18.99 0.84 0.27
N ASN A 489 -18.59 -0.43 0.29
CA ASN A 489 -18.68 -1.29 1.46
C ASN A 489 -17.79 -0.79 2.59
N LEU A 490 -16.53 -0.45 2.33
CA LEU A 490 -15.62 0.12 3.33
C LEU A 490 -16.18 1.40 3.94
N ARG A 491 -16.66 2.31 3.10
CA ARG A 491 -17.29 3.54 3.56
C ARG A 491 -18.51 3.31 4.47
N ASN A 492 -19.31 2.31 4.17
CA ASN A 492 -20.53 2.06 4.90
C ASN A 492 -20.30 1.17 6.14
N ASN A 493 -19.37 0.23 6.05
CA ASN A 493 -19.23 -0.86 7.01
C ASN A 493 -17.97 -0.76 7.88
N ILE A 494 -16.95 0.01 7.47
CA ILE A 494 -15.70 0.15 8.24
C ILE A 494 -15.48 1.58 8.72
N GLU A 495 -15.58 2.57 7.82
CA GLU A 495 -15.27 3.97 8.14
C GLU A 495 -16.05 4.55 9.34
N PRO A 496 -17.36 4.27 9.53
CA PRO A 496 -18.09 4.80 10.67
C PRO A 496 -17.57 4.31 12.03
N TYR A 497 -16.76 3.26 12.02
CA TYR A 497 -16.27 2.58 13.21
C TYR A 497 -14.76 2.80 13.44
N ARG A 498 -14.11 3.64 12.62
CA ARG A 498 -12.69 3.99 12.81
C ARG A 498 -12.50 4.70 14.16
N THR A 499 -11.49 4.25 14.88
CA THR A 499 -11.13 4.80 16.17
C THR A 499 -9.61 4.88 16.31
N ALA A 500 -9.14 5.61 17.32
CA ALA A 500 -7.72 5.72 17.59
C ALA A 500 -7.12 4.35 17.89
N SER A 501 -6.00 4.07 17.27
CA SER A 501 -5.19 2.87 17.47
C SER A 501 -3.78 3.26 17.90
N PHE A 502 -2.84 2.33 17.88
CA PHE A 502 -1.43 2.66 18.08
C PHE A 502 -0.97 3.68 17.01
N PRO A 503 -0.10 4.66 17.31
CA PRO A 503 0.35 5.62 16.32
C PRO A 503 1.02 4.90 15.14
N MET A 504 0.63 5.31 13.94
CA MET A 504 1.06 4.67 12.70
C MET A 504 2.56 4.80 12.43
N ILE A 505 3.12 5.92 12.84
CA ILE A 505 4.54 6.24 12.67
C ILE A 505 5.09 6.70 14.00
N VAL A 506 6.10 6.00 14.48
CA VAL A 506 6.84 6.35 15.68
C VAL A 506 8.33 6.36 15.34
N TYR A 507 8.96 7.48 15.58
CA TYR A 507 10.42 7.58 15.53
C TYR A 507 10.96 7.49 16.95
N TYR A 508 11.89 6.57 17.17
CA TYR A 508 12.66 6.47 18.40
C TYR A 508 14.04 7.12 18.21
N ASP A 509 14.75 7.39 19.29
CA ASP A 509 16.16 7.72 19.17
C ASP A 509 16.99 6.51 18.69
N GLU A 510 18.24 6.75 18.31
CA GLU A 510 19.09 5.71 17.72
C GLU A 510 19.30 4.50 18.66
N GLU A 511 19.54 4.74 19.95
CA GLU A 511 19.78 3.67 20.94
C GLU A 511 18.53 2.80 21.10
N THR A 512 17.38 3.42 21.26
CA THR A 512 16.07 2.74 21.35
C THR A 512 15.73 2.01 20.06
N THR A 513 16.00 2.62 18.91
CA THR A 513 15.77 2.01 17.58
C THR A 513 16.55 0.72 17.43
N LEU A 514 17.86 0.73 17.75
CA LEU A 514 18.70 -0.46 17.67
C LEU A 514 18.24 -1.56 18.64
N ALA A 515 17.84 -1.20 19.87
CA ALA A 515 17.31 -2.14 20.84
C ALA A 515 16.01 -2.82 20.35
N ILE A 516 15.10 -2.03 19.75
CA ILE A 516 13.86 -2.54 19.17
C ILE A 516 14.17 -3.51 18.01
N ASP A 517 15.07 -3.17 17.09
CA ASP A 517 15.45 -4.00 15.95
C ASP A 517 16.08 -5.33 16.39
N GLU A 518 16.93 -5.33 17.42
CA GLU A 518 17.48 -6.55 18.01
C GLU A 518 16.39 -7.44 18.61
N LEU A 519 15.42 -6.86 19.33
CA LEU A 519 14.32 -7.59 19.93
C LEU A 519 13.38 -8.17 18.84
N HIS A 520 13.06 -7.42 17.79
CA HIS A 520 12.29 -7.92 16.63
C HIS A 520 12.97 -9.13 15.98
N THR A 521 14.27 -9.04 15.75
CA THR A 521 15.06 -10.11 15.11
C THR A 521 14.95 -11.44 15.87
N ILE A 522 14.83 -11.38 17.20
CA ILE A 522 14.76 -12.57 18.06
C ILE A 522 13.30 -13.02 18.26
N LEU A 523 12.40 -12.08 18.51
CA LEU A 523 11.03 -12.37 18.95
C LEU A 523 10.10 -12.73 17.78
N ASP A 524 10.16 -12.03 16.66
CA ASP A 524 9.21 -12.23 15.56
C ASP A 524 9.22 -13.67 15.01
N PRO A 525 10.37 -14.26 14.62
CA PRO A 525 10.40 -15.63 14.13
C PRO A 525 9.94 -16.66 15.18
N TYR A 526 10.23 -16.37 16.45
CA TYR A 526 9.81 -17.24 17.54
C TYR A 526 8.30 -17.21 17.72
N ILE A 527 7.70 -16.00 17.79
CA ILE A 527 6.25 -15.82 17.93
C ILE A 527 5.53 -16.48 16.77
N GLU A 528 5.93 -16.20 15.52
CA GLU A 528 5.30 -16.78 14.33
C GLU A 528 5.32 -18.31 14.36
N SER A 529 6.48 -18.90 14.71
CA SER A 529 6.62 -20.36 14.82
C SER A 529 5.72 -20.95 15.90
N GLU A 530 5.69 -20.35 17.07
CA GLU A 530 4.90 -20.89 18.18
C GLU A 530 3.40 -20.69 17.98
N VAL A 531 2.97 -19.55 17.44
CA VAL A 531 1.57 -19.31 17.06
C VAL A 531 1.10 -20.33 16.03
N ALA A 532 1.91 -20.63 15.01
CA ALA A 532 1.59 -21.68 14.06
C ALA A 532 1.40 -23.04 14.72
N LYS A 533 2.24 -23.38 15.73
CA LYS A 533 2.11 -24.63 16.50
C LYS A 533 0.84 -24.67 17.36
N PHE A 534 0.45 -23.56 17.96
CA PHE A 534 -0.82 -23.46 18.69
C PHE A 534 -2.01 -23.66 17.76
N ILE A 535 -2.02 -22.98 16.61
CA ILE A 535 -3.13 -23.05 15.64
C ILE A 535 -3.24 -24.46 15.04
N THR A 536 -2.12 -25.11 14.72
CA THR A 536 -2.14 -26.48 14.17
C THR A 536 -2.32 -27.57 15.22
N GLY A 537 -2.30 -27.23 16.52
CA GLY A 537 -2.39 -28.18 17.63
C GLY A 537 -1.09 -28.91 17.93
N ALA A 538 0.03 -28.55 17.30
CA ALA A 538 1.35 -29.10 17.60
C ALA A 538 1.88 -28.65 18.98
N ARG A 539 1.37 -27.54 19.50
CA ARG A 539 1.56 -27.07 20.87
C ARG A 539 0.21 -26.89 21.54
N SER A 540 0.05 -27.46 22.76
CA SER A 540 -1.20 -27.31 23.51
C SER A 540 -1.41 -25.86 23.96
N ILE A 541 -2.64 -25.37 23.88
CA ILE A 541 -3.00 -24.06 24.39
C ILE A 541 -2.77 -23.92 25.91
N ASP A 542 -2.78 -25.03 26.65
CA ASP A 542 -2.44 -25.04 28.08
C ASP A 542 -1.00 -24.60 28.35
N GLU A 543 -0.14 -24.62 27.32
CA GLU A 543 1.24 -24.13 27.41
C GLU A 543 1.37 -22.63 27.15
N PHE A 544 0.27 -21.92 26.91
CA PHE A 544 0.32 -20.48 26.66
C PHE A 544 1.02 -19.67 27.78
N PRO A 545 0.80 -19.96 29.09
CA PRO A 545 1.55 -19.28 30.13
C PRO A 545 3.07 -19.52 30.06
N LYS A 546 3.49 -20.74 29.65
CA LYS A 546 4.89 -21.05 29.42
C LYS A 546 5.46 -20.28 28.22
N PHE A 547 4.69 -20.13 27.15
CA PHE A 547 5.06 -19.32 26.01
C PHE A 547 5.29 -17.84 26.41
N GLN A 548 4.43 -17.28 27.26
CA GLN A 548 4.63 -15.93 27.80
C GLN A 548 5.91 -15.83 28.65
N GLU A 549 6.27 -16.87 29.44
CA GLU A 549 7.52 -16.91 30.18
C GLU A 549 8.75 -16.97 29.25
N GLU A 550 8.64 -17.72 28.16
CA GLU A 550 9.67 -17.80 27.13
C GLU A 550 9.87 -16.42 26.46
N LEU A 551 8.79 -15.73 26.06
CA LEU A 551 8.85 -14.36 25.52
C LEU A 551 9.48 -13.38 26.53
N ARG A 552 9.13 -13.49 27.81
CA ARG A 552 9.72 -12.65 28.86
C ARG A 552 11.22 -12.86 28.95
N SER A 553 11.68 -14.11 28.87
CA SER A 553 13.10 -14.43 28.87
C SER A 553 13.88 -13.92 27.68
N MET A 554 13.15 -13.61 26.56
CA MET A 554 13.70 -13.07 25.32
C MET A 554 13.64 -11.53 25.25
N GLY A 555 13.06 -10.86 26.26
CA GLY A 555 13.06 -9.39 26.35
C GLY A 555 11.78 -8.70 25.94
N ILE A 556 10.64 -9.40 25.84
CA ILE A 556 9.38 -8.78 25.38
C ILE A 556 8.86 -7.70 26.33
N ASP A 557 9.18 -7.76 27.63
CA ASP A 557 8.81 -6.73 28.59
C ASP A 557 9.51 -5.39 28.28
N GLU A 558 10.77 -5.45 27.82
CA GLU A 558 11.53 -4.27 27.41
C GLU A 558 10.91 -3.64 26.16
N LEU A 559 10.61 -4.45 25.14
CA LEU A 559 9.95 -4.00 23.92
C LEU A 559 8.59 -3.36 24.20
N LEU A 560 7.77 -3.99 25.04
CA LEU A 560 6.48 -3.44 25.46
C LEU A 560 6.64 -2.12 26.22
N GLY A 561 7.74 -1.97 26.97
CA GLY A 561 8.09 -0.71 27.64
C GLY A 561 8.28 0.43 26.65
N TYR A 562 9.03 0.24 25.57
CA TYR A 562 9.21 1.24 24.50
C TYR A 562 7.88 1.62 23.83
N TYR A 563 7.04 0.63 23.53
CA TYR A 563 5.72 0.90 22.93
C TYR A 563 4.78 1.64 23.89
N THR A 564 4.82 1.30 25.18
CA THR A 564 4.01 1.97 26.20
C THR A 564 4.39 3.44 26.30
N GLU A 565 5.68 3.75 26.37
CA GLU A 565 6.18 5.12 26.40
C GLU A 565 5.80 5.91 25.15
N ALA A 566 5.95 5.31 23.97
CA ALA A 566 5.56 5.92 22.70
C ALA A 566 4.07 6.26 22.67
N TYR A 567 3.23 5.34 23.11
CA TYR A 567 1.78 5.52 23.13
C TYR A 567 1.36 6.61 24.14
N GLU A 568 1.95 6.62 25.32
CA GLU A 568 1.70 7.65 26.34
C GLU A 568 2.10 9.04 25.84
N ASN A 569 3.25 9.16 25.16
CA ASN A 569 3.71 10.41 24.55
C ASN A 569 2.75 10.88 23.44
N TYR A 570 2.29 9.96 22.60
CA TYR A 570 1.28 10.26 21.58
C TYR A 570 -0.02 10.79 22.20
N LEU A 571 -0.56 10.14 23.22
CA LEU A 571 -1.75 10.59 23.92
C LEU A 571 -1.56 11.95 24.61
N ALA A 572 -0.35 12.22 25.11
CA ALA A 572 -0.04 13.50 25.73
C ALA A 572 0.00 14.65 24.70
N ALA A 573 0.47 14.37 23.49
CA ALA A 573 0.54 15.37 22.40
C ALA A 573 -0.84 15.71 21.82
N GLN A 574 -1.85 14.88 22.02
CA GLN A 574 -3.23 15.13 21.55
C GLN A 574 -4.08 15.98 22.52
N LYS A 575 -3.61 16.23 23.74
CA LYS A 575 -4.29 17.05 24.78
C LYS A 575 -3.92 18.50 24.69
#